data_f10b2cb7d32e7935e04e17e608dc760d
#
_entry.id   f10b2cb7d32e7935e04e17e608dc760d
#
_cell.length_a   1.000
_cell.length_b   1.000
_cell.length_c   1.000
_cell.angle_alpha   90.00
_cell.angle_beta   90.00
_cell.angle_gamma   90.00
#
_symmetry.space_group_name_H-M   'P 1'
#
loop_
_entity.id
_entity.type
_entity.pdbx_description
1 polymer ?
#
loop_
_entity_poly.entity_id
_entity_poly.type
_entity_poly.pdbx_seq_one_letter_code
_entity_poly.pdbx_strand_id
1 'polypeptide(L)'
;RDLRMSRGLGDVYKRQFIDCGEDEPDAKRIVELINTLYQNEHKHKIGVDGWTVEQNLVHRKKYAPDILGEIKDVLDDIEERGDLLPKSELKGAVTYLRNEWNAVVDIFNYGDTYLDNNIVERMNRYISLSRKNSLFFGSHKGAERGAILYTIALTCRMNKVNLFEYLTDVINRTAEWQPNTPLEKYRQLLPDRWEKAND
;
A
#
# COMPACT_ATOMS: atom_id res chain seq x y z
N ARG A 1 -12.50 -6.96 -9.48
CA ARG A 1 -11.19 -7.23 -8.82
C ARG A 1 -11.22 -6.50 -7.50
N ASP A 2 -11.25 -7.26 -6.43
CA ASP A 2 -11.63 -6.83 -5.10
C ASP A 2 -10.65 -5.76 -4.56
N LEU A 3 -11.16 -4.57 -4.27
CA LEU A 3 -10.44 -3.48 -3.59
C LEU A 3 -9.93 -3.88 -2.17
N ARG A 4 -10.22 -5.10 -1.73
CA ARG A 4 -9.76 -5.69 -0.46
C ARG A 4 -8.28 -6.08 -0.47
N MET A 5 -7.65 -6.18 -1.64
CA MET A 5 -6.25 -6.60 -1.78
C MET A 5 -5.21 -5.52 -1.50
N SER A 6 -5.61 -4.28 -1.19
CA SER A 6 -4.68 -3.17 -0.92
C SER A 6 -4.52 -2.82 0.56
N ARG A 7 -5.01 -3.66 1.46
CA ARG A 7 -4.88 -3.41 2.89
C ARG A 7 -3.64 -4.11 3.40
N GLY A 8 -2.64 -3.32 3.79
CA GLY A 8 -1.33 -3.82 4.22
C GLY A 8 -1.40 -4.78 5.41
N LEU A 9 -0.32 -5.52 5.61
CA LEU A 9 -0.14 -6.51 6.68
C LEU A 9 -0.52 -5.94 8.07
N GLY A 10 -0.32 -4.64 8.30
CA GLY A 10 -0.55 -4.00 9.58
C GLY A 10 -1.98 -3.71 9.94
N ASP A 11 -2.79 -3.30 8.97
CA ASP A 11 -4.11 -2.74 9.29
C ASP A 11 -5.22 -3.78 9.33
N VAL A 12 -5.12 -4.85 8.54
CA VAL A 12 -6.18 -5.84 8.45
C VAL A 12 -5.83 -7.12 9.18
N TYR A 13 -4.70 -7.75 8.84
CA TYR A 13 -4.33 -9.03 9.44
C TYR A 13 -4.04 -8.88 10.93
N LYS A 14 -3.17 -7.96 11.29
CA LYS A 14 -2.84 -7.68 12.70
C LYS A 14 -4.07 -7.33 13.51
N ARG A 15 -4.97 -6.49 12.97
CA ARG A 15 -6.18 -6.08 13.66
C ARG A 15 -7.13 -7.25 13.93
N GLN A 16 -7.29 -8.16 12.99
CA GLN A 16 -8.11 -9.35 13.19
C GLN A 16 -7.62 -10.20 14.37
N PHE A 17 -6.29 -10.36 14.51
CA PHE A 17 -5.74 -11.09 15.67
C PHE A 17 -5.83 -10.28 16.97
N ILE A 18 -5.75 -8.95 16.93
CA ILE A 18 -5.99 -8.10 18.12
C ILE A 18 -7.45 -8.22 18.57
N ASP A 19 -8.40 -8.24 17.63
CA ASP A 19 -9.82 -8.32 17.90
C ASP A 19 -10.23 -9.69 18.51
N CYS A 20 -9.37 -10.74 18.41
CA CYS A 20 -9.56 -12.03 19.09
C CYS A 20 -9.49 -11.93 20.64
N GLY A 21 -9.00 -10.82 21.17
CA GLY A 21 -8.93 -10.57 22.60
C GLY A 21 -7.59 -10.93 23.27
N GLU A 22 -7.46 -10.45 24.51
CA GLU A 22 -6.20 -10.62 25.26
C GLU A 22 -6.01 -12.04 25.84
N ASP A 23 -7.04 -12.87 25.84
CA ASP A 23 -6.99 -14.20 26.39
C ASP A 23 -6.59 -15.28 25.38
N GLU A 24 -6.38 -14.90 24.11
CA GLU A 24 -5.96 -15.80 23.03
C GLU A 24 -4.44 -15.79 22.83
N PRO A 25 -3.70 -16.78 23.36
CA PRO A 25 -2.23 -16.77 23.32
C PRO A 25 -1.67 -16.86 21.91
N ASP A 26 -2.31 -17.62 21.01
CA ASP A 26 -1.86 -17.76 19.62
C ASP A 26 -2.04 -16.47 18.84
N ALA A 27 -3.16 -15.77 19.04
CA ALA A 27 -3.38 -14.47 18.44
C ALA A 27 -2.32 -13.45 18.91
N LYS A 28 -2.01 -13.42 20.20
CA LYS A 28 -0.93 -12.59 20.74
C LYS A 28 0.41 -12.91 20.10
N ARG A 29 0.76 -14.19 19.98
CA ARG A 29 2.03 -14.60 19.36
C ARG A 29 2.13 -14.12 17.93
N ILE A 30 1.08 -14.26 17.13
CA ILE A 30 1.04 -13.78 15.74
C ILE A 30 1.18 -12.25 15.70
N VAL A 31 0.51 -11.51 16.58
CA VAL A 31 0.63 -10.04 16.68
C VAL A 31 2.06 -9.62 17.04
N GLU A 32 2.74 -10.32 17.94
CA GLU A 32 4.14 -10.06 18.29
C GLU A 32 5.08 -10.28 17.11
N LEU A 33 4.90 -11.36 16.37
CA LEU A 33 5.69 -11.67 15.18
C LEU A 33 5.48 -10.63 14.08
N ILE A 34 4.23 -10.21 13.83
CA ILE A 34 3.92 -9.12 12.91
C ILE A 34 4.58 -7.82 13.39
N ASN A 35 4.53 -7.49 14.67
CA ASN A 35 5.21 -6.32 15.22
C ASN A 35 6.72 -6.38 14.98
N THR A 36 7.32 -7.56 15.09
CA THR A 36 8.75 -7.76 14.84
C THR A 36 9.10 -7.52 13.36
N LEU A 37 8.24 -7.93 12.41
CA LEU A 37 8.38 -7.57 11.00
C LEU A 37 8.38 -6.04 10.82
N TYR A 38 7.43 -5.33 11.43
CA TYR A 38 7.37 -3.87 11.37
C TYR A 38 8.58 -3.19 12.00
N GLN A 39 9.05 -3.66 13.14
CA GLN A 39 10.25 -3.11 13.79
C GLN A 39 11.48 -3.22 12.89
N ASN A 40 11.62 -4.34 12.17
CA ASN A 40 12.73 -4.51 11.23
C ASN A 40 12.60 -3.58 10.01
N GLU A 41 11.40 -3.40 9.46
CA GLU A 41 11.14 -2.45 8.36
C GLU A 41 11.42 -0.99 8.76
N HIS A 42 11.14 -0.63 10.02
CA HIS A 42 11.33 0.75 10.48
C HIS A 42 12.78 1.11 10.82
N LYS A 43 13.70 0.12 10.87
CA LYS A 43 15.13 0.39 11.11
C LYS A 43 15.74 1.25 10.02
N HIS A 44 15.28 1.07 8.79
CA HIS A 44 15.78 1.78 7.63
C HIS A 44 14.62 2.30 6.77
N LYS A 45 14.84 3.45 6.11
CA LYS A 45 13.86 4.02 5.17
C LYS A 45 14.53 4.25 3.83
N ILE A 46 13.94 3.74 2.77
CA ILE A 46 14.42 3.96 1.40
C ILE A 46 14.49 5.47 1.13
N GLY A 47 15.61 5.92 0.57
CA GLY A 47 15.89 7.32 0.28
C GLY A 47 16.32 8.17 1.49
N VAL A 48 16.47 7.57 2.67
CA VAL A 48 17.02 8.22 3.87
C VAL A 48 18.40 7.63 4.14
N ASP A 49 19.37 8.48 4.47
CA ASP A 49 20.76 8.09 4.76
C ASP A 49 21.41 7.19 3.69
N GLY A 50 21.00 7.36 2.45
CA GLY A 50 21.51 6.59 1.31
C GLY A 50 20.98 5.15 1.22
N TRP A 51 19.96 4.77 2.03
CA TRP A 51 19.37 3.45 1.97
C TRP A 51 18.65 3.19 0.65
N THR A 52 19.09 2.19 -0.10
CA THR A 52 18.55 1.87 -1.43
C THR A 52 17.52 0.74 -1.40
N VAL A 53 16.78 0.57 -2.50
CA VAL A 53 15.82 -0.52 -2.70
C VAL A 53 16.52 -1.89 -2.63
N GLU A 54 17.71 -2.00 -3.20
CA GLU A 54 18.50 -3.23 -3.21
C GLU A 54 18.98 -3.60 -1.79
N GLN A 55 19.42 -2.61 -1.03
CA GLN A 55 19.81 -2.81 0.37
C GLN A 55 18.61 -3.24 1.22
N ASN A 56 17.44 -2.65 0.96
CA ASN A 56 16.21 -3.02 1.65
C ASN A 56 15.81 -4.47 1.33
N LEU A 57 15.91 -4.90 0.08
CA LEU A 57 15.66 -6.28 -0.33
C LEU A 57 16.61 -7.27 0.36
N VAL A 58 17.91 -6.94 0.41
CA VAL A 58 18.91 -7.77 1.11
C VAL A 58 18.61 -7.85 2.60
N HIS A 59 18.19 -6.74 3.21
CA HIS A 59 17.79 -6.70 4.62
C HIS A 59 16.57 -7.59 4.88
N ARG A 60 15.52 -7.47 4.07
CA ARG A 60 14.31 -8.31 4.14
C ARG A 60 14.60 -9.79 4.07
N LYS A 61 15.47 -10.21 3.15
CA LYS A 61 15.87 -11.61 2.98
C LYS A 61 16.61 -12.19 4.19
N LYS A 62 17.14 -11.36 5.08
CA LYS A 62 17.83 -11.82 6.29
C LYS A 62 16.89 -12.08 7.46
N TYR A 63 15.85 -11.26 7.63
CA TYR A 63 15.01 -11.37 8.82
C TYR A 63 13.61 -11.94 8.55
N ALA A 64 13.05 -11.69 7.35
CA ALA A 64 11.68 -12.05 7.09
C ALA A 64 11.43 -13.57 7.00
N PRO A 65 12.30 -14.40 6.40
CA PRO A 65 12.06 -15.83 6.30
C PRO A 65 11.86 -16.51 7.66
N ASP A 66 12.68 -16.18 8.65
CA ASP A 66 12.60 -16.79 9.98
C ASP A 66 11.27 -16.39 10.68
N ILE A 67 10.92 -15.11 10.65
CA ILE A 67 9.69 -14.61 11.28
C ILE A 67 8.45 -15.14 10.56
N LEU A 68 8.46 -15.17 9.24
CA LEU A 68 7.35 -15.72 8.44
C LEU A 68 7.22 -17.23 8.67
N GLY A 69 8.34 -17.94 8.85
CA GLY A 69 8.36 -19.35 9.24
C GLY A 69 7.67 -19.55 10.58
N GLU A 70 8.04 -18.79 11.61
CA GLU A 70 7.38 -18.86 12.93
C GLU A 70 5.88 -18.55 12.86
N ILE A 71 5.44 -17.56 12.08
CA ILE A 71 4.02 -17.28 11.89
C ILE A 71 3.32 -18.48 11.25
N LYS A 72 3.94 -19.09 10.25
CA LYS A 72 3.39 -20.27 9.58
C LYS A 72 3.27 -21.46 10.54
N ASP A 73 4.30 -21.70 11.36
CA ASP A 73 4.30 -22.78 12.36
C ASP A 73 3.16 -22.59 13.38
N VAL A 74 2.96 -21.38 13.89
CA VAL A 74 1.81 -21.08 14.78
C VAL A 74 0.47 -21.33 14.08
N LEU A 75 0.34 -20.97 12.80
CA LEU A 75 -0.88 -21.24 12.04
C LEU A 75 -1.09 -22.75 11.83
N ASP A 76 -0.02 -23.51 11.55
CA ASP A 76 -0.07 -24.97 11.37
C ASP A 76 -0.46 -25.64 12.68
N ASP A 77 0.14 -25.26 13.82
CA ASP A 77 -0.20 -25.78 15.16
C ASP A 77 -1.68 -25.54 15.54
N ILE A 78 -2.22 -24.36 15.22
CA ILE A 78 -3.62 -24.03 15.45
C ILE A 78 -4.55 -24.97 14.64
N GLU A 79 -4.21 -25.22 13.38
CA GLU A 79 -5.01 -26.09 12.51
C GLU A 79 -4.90 -27.57 12.91
N GLU A 80 -3.71 -28.05 13.30
CA GLU A 80 -3.48 -29.43 13.73
C GLU A 80 -4.22 -29.78 15.05
N ARG A 81 -4.31 -28.82 15.99
CA ARG A 81 -5.08 -29.02 17.22
C ARG A 81 -6.57 -29.24 16.94
N GLY A 82 -7.11 -28.63 15.90
CA GLY A 82 -8.49 -28.85 15.47
C GLY A 82 -9.57 -28.40 16.46
N ASP A 83 -9.19 -27.64 17.49
CA ASP A 83 -10.05 -27.21 18.62
C ASP A 83 -10.76 -25.88 18.35
N LEU A 84 -10.50 -25.23 17.22
CA LEU A 84 -11.12 -23.96 16.84
C LEU A 84 -12.62 -24.09 16.61
N LEU A 85 -13.40 -23.36 17.37
CA LEU A 85 -14.83 -23.26 17.14
C LEU A 85 -15.12 -22.67 15.74
N PRO A 86 -16.08 -23.23 14.99
CA PRO A 86 -16.34 -22.84 13.59
C PRO A 86 -16.65 -21.37 13.34
N LYS A 87 -17.08 -20.64 14.37
CA LYS A 87 -17.45 -19.22 14.31
C LYS A 87 -16.59 -18.35 15.23
N SER A 88 -15.45 -18.85 15.74
CA SER A 88 -14.55 -18.04 16.56
C SER A 88 -13.86 -16.98 15.71
N GLU A 89 -13.55 -15.84 16.32
CA GLU A 89 -12.80 -14.75 15.69
C GLU A 89 -11.40 -15.24 15.27
N LEU A 90 -10.76 -16.07 16.11
CA LEU A 90 -9.46 -16.66 15.80
C LEU A 90 -9.51 -17.51 14.53
N LYS A 91 -10.54 -18.36 14.35
CA LYS A 91 -10.69 -19.13 13.11
C LYS A 91 -10.87 -18.25 11.89
N GLY A 92 -11.61 -17.16 12.03
CA GLY A 92 -11.78 -16.17 10.97
C GLY A 92 -10.45 -15.52 10.59
N ALA A 93 -9.65 -15.09 11.57
CA ALA A 93 -8.35 -14.46 11.39
C ALA A 93 -7.34 -15.42 10.74
N VAL A 94 -7.25 -16.66 11.23
CA VAL A 94 -6.38 -17.72 10.70
C VAL A 94 -6.76 -18.04 9.25
N THR A 95 -8.03 -18.27 8.97
CA THR A 95 -8.49 -18.57 7.60
C THR A 95 -8.18 -17.43 6.65
N TYR A 96 -8.37 -16.17 7.08
CA TYR A 96 -8.09 -15.02 6.26
C TYR A 96 -6.59 -14.89 5.96
N LEU A 97 -5.72 -15.01 6.97
CA LEU A 97 -4.28 -14.94 6.80
C LEU A 97 -3.76 -16.08 5.91
N ARG A 98 -4.30 -17.28 6.04
CA ARG A 98 -3.95 -18.42 5.17
C ARG A 98 -4.29 -18.17 3.72
N ASN A 99 -5.47 -17.68 3.45
CA ASN A 99 -5.91 -17.38 2.07
C ASN A 99 -5.01 -16.35 1.38
N GLU A 100 -4.48 -15.41 2.14
CA GLU A 100 -3.64 -14.33 1.64
C GLU A 100 -2.13 -14.58 1.84
N TRP A 101 -1.75 -15.76 2.36
CA TRP A 101 -0.37 -16.07 2.77
C TRP A 101 0.66 -15.80 1.68
N ASN A 102 0.37 -16.23 0.46
CA ASN A 102 1.27 -16.02 -0.67
C ASN A 102 1.48 -14.53 -0.96
N ALA A 103 0.43 -13.73 -0.87
CA ALA A 103 0.53 -12.29 -1.07
C ALA A 103 1.34 -11.60 0.06
N VAL A 104 1.20 -12.09 1.29
CA VAL A 104 1.97 -11.60 2.45
C VAL A 104 3.46 -11.90 2.27
N VAL A 105 3.80 -13.13 1.89
CA VAL A 105 5.19 -13.53 1.66
C VAL A 105 5.80 -12.77 0.48
N ASP A 106 5.02 -12.56 -0.57
CA ASP A 106 5.48 -11.91 -1.80
C ASP A 106 5.92 -10.45 -1.58
N ILE A 107 5.36 -9.74 -0.60
CA ILE A 107 5.79 -8.39 -0.22
C ILE A 107 7.30 -8.33 0.05
N PHE A 108 7.85 -9.36 0.69
CA PHE A 108 9.26 -9.42 1.09
C PHE A 108 10.21 -9.83 -0.06
N ASN A 109 9.68 -10.17 -1.23
CA ASN A 109 10.45 -10.42 -2.44
C ASN A 109 10.84 -9.15 -3.19
N TYR A 110 10.31 -7.99 -2.78
CA TYR A 110 10.59 -6.70 -3.40
C TYR A 110 11.16 -5.72 -2.35
N GLY A 111 12.08 -4.88 -2.75
CA GLY A 111 12.69 -3.89 -1.86
C GLY A 111 11.88 -2.59 -1.74
N ASP A 112 11.01 -2.30 -2.71
CA ASP A 112 10.25 -1.04 -2.86
C ASP A 112 8.79 -1.13 -2.43
N THR A 113 8.33 -2.30 -1.96
CA THR A 113 6.98 -2.48 -1.41
C THR A 113 6.90 -1.99 0.03
N TYR A 114 5.69 -1.67 0.49
CA TYR A 114 5.41 -1.28 1.87
C TYR A 114 4.56 -2.33 2.57
N LEU A 115 4.82 -2.57 3.87
CA LEU A 115 4.01 -3.48 4.68
C LEU A 115 2.63 -2.91 5.02
N ASP A 116 2.49 -1.60 4.95
CA ASP A 116 1.25 -0.90 5.24
C ASP A 116 0.73 -0.12 4.04
N ASN A 117 -0.53 0.29 4.14
CA ASN A 117 -1.23 1.08 3.13
C ASN A 117 -1.33 2.57 3.52
N ASN A 118 -0.58 2.99 4.54
CA ASN A 118 -0.66 4.34 5.12
C ASN A 118 -0.46 5.47 4.11
N ILE A 119 0.36 5.24 3.08
CA ILE A 119 0.58 6.24 2.02
C ILE A 119 -0.71 6.44 1.22
N VAL A 120 -1.33 5.34 0.78
CA VAL A 120 -2.57 5.37 -0.02
C VAL A 120 -3.72 5.92 0.82
N GLU A 121 -3.83 5.52 2.10
CA GLU A 121 -4.88 6.02 3.01
C GLU A 121 -4.74 7.52 3.26
N ARG A 122 -3.54 8.02 3.50
CA ARG A 122 -3.28 9.45 3.63
C ARG A 122 -3.65 10.22 2.35
N MET A 123 -3.36 9.66 1.18
CA MET A 123 -3.74 10.29 -0.09
C MET A 123 -5.25 10.27 -0.28
N ASN A 124 -5.91 9.14 -0.03
CA ASN A 124 -7.36 9.02 -0.11
C ASN A 124 -8.11 9.93 0.88
N ARG A 125 -7.48 10.31 1.99
CA ARG A 125 -8.05 11.27 2.94
C ARG A 125 -8.35 12.63 2.28
N TYR A 126 -7.53 13.09 1.34
CA TYR A 126 -7.79 14.34 0.61
C TYR A 126 -9.04 14.23 -0.25
N ILE A 127 -9.25 13.09 -0.91
CA ILE A 127 -10.48 12.83 -1.67
C ILE A 127 -11.69 12.80 -0.73
N SER A 128 -11.57 12.11 0.40
CA SER A 128 -12.64 12.00 1.40
C SER A 128 -13.02 13.35 2.02
N LEU A 129 -12.05 14.22 2.26
CA LEU A 129 -12.29 15.58 2.76
C LEU A 129 -12.97 16.45 1.70
N SER A 130 -12.58 16.33 0.42
CA SER A 130 -13.22 17.09 -0.66
C SER A 130 -14.67 16.69 -0.89
N ARG A 131 -15.07 15.46 -0.54
CA ARG A 131 -16.48 15.01 -0.59
C ARG A 131 -17.41 15.79 0.34
N LYS A 132 -16.89 16.49 1.34
CA LYS A 132 -17.71 17.41 2.15
C LYS A 132 -18.23 18.61 1.34
N ASN A 133 -17.50 18.99 0.30
CA ASN A 133 -17.84 20.13 -0.55
C ASN A 133 -18.47 19.68 -1.87
N SER A 134 -18.20 18.46 -2.31
CA SER A 134 -18.68 17.91 -3.60
C SER A 134 -19.04 16.44 -3.43
N LEU A 135 -20.31 16.18 -3.10
CA LEU A 135 -20.82 14.83 -2.78
C LEU A 135 -20.90 13.91 -4.01
N PHE A 136 -21.08 14.47 -5.20
CA PHE A 136 -21.35 13.73 -6.42
C PHE A 136 -20.53 14.24 -7.60
N PHE A 137 -20.22 13.35 -8.54
CA PHE A 137 -19.56 13.66 -9.81
C PHE A 137 -20.53 13.89 -10.96
N GLY A 138 -21.84 13.83 -10.70
CA GLY A 138 -22.92 14.05 -11.67
C GLY A 138 -23.13 12.93 -12.68
N SER A 139 -22.10 12.14 -13.02
CA SER A 139 -22.19 11.00 -13.95
C SER A 139 -20.99 10.07 -13.82
N HIS A 140 -21.06 8.85 -14.39
CA HIS A 140 -19.93 7.93 -14.48
C HIS A 140 -18.72 8.56 -15.18
N LYS A 141 -18.94 9.24 -16.31
CA LYS A 141 -17.85 9.96 -17.02
C LYS A 141 -17.27 11.10 -16.19
N GLY A 142 -18.11 11.77 -15.38
CA GLY A 142 -17.65 12.76 -14.42
C GLY A 142 -16.75 12.16 -13.33
N ALA A 143 -17.14 10.99 -12.82
CA ALA A 143 -16.33 10.26 -11.82
C ALA A 143 -15.00 9.78 -12.38
N GLU A 144 -14.96 9.26 -13.61
CA GLU A 144 -13.73 8.87 -14.30
C GLU A 144 -12.75 10.05 -14.47
N ARG A 145 -13.27 11.19 -14.94
CA ARG A 145 -12.47 12.43 -15.06
C ARG A 145 -11.96 12.90 -13.69
N GLY A 146 -12.83 12.86 -12.68
CA GLY A 146 -12.47 13.19 -11.32
C GLY A 146 -11.35 12.28 -10.80
N ALA A 147 -11.44 10.97 -11.03
CA ALA A 147 -10.41 10.01 -10.64
C ALA A 147 -9.05 10.32 -11.29
N ILE A 148 -9.04 10.68 -12.59
CA ILE A 148 -7.82 11.06 -13.29
C ILE A 148 -7.21 12.34 -12.68
N LEU A 149 -8.03 13.38 -12.47
CA LEU A 149 -7.56 14.64 -11.90
C LEU A 149 -7.04 14.48 -10.46
N TYR A 150 -7.74 13.70 -9.63
CA TYR A 150 -7.24 13.37 -8.29
C TYR A 150 -5.94 12.57 -8.33
N THR A 151 -5.81 11.62 -9.24
CA THR A 151 -4.56 10.87 -9.42
C THR A 151 -3.40 11.81 -9.73
N ILE A 152 -3.56 12.72 -10.68
CA ILE A 152 -2.55 13.72 -11.04
C ILE A 152 -2.22 14.61 -9.83
N ALA A 153 -3.23 15.18 -9.19
CA ALA A 153 -3.05 16.09 -8.05
C ALA A 153 -2.32 15.42 -6.87
N LEU A 154 -2.70 14.17 -6.55
CA LEU A 154 -2.06 13.40 -5.49
C LEU A 154 -0.64 12.99 -5.85
N THR A 155 -0.38 12.65 -7.13
CA THR A 155 0.97 12.32 -7.60
C THR A 155 1.88 13.56 -7.57
N CYS A 156 1.39 14.74 -7.99
CA CYS A 156 2.10 16.00 -7.80
C CYS A 156 2.49 16.23 -6.33
N ARG A 157 1.52 16.02 -5.42
CA ARG A 157 1.76 16.19 -3.99
C ARG A 157 2.80 15.21 -3.44
N MET A 158 2.75 13.95 -3.85
CA MET A 158 3.73 12.92 -3.44
C MET A 158 5.14 13.29 -3.89
N ASN A 159 5.28 13.87 -5.09
CA ASN A 159 6.55 14.29 -5.66
C ASN A 159 6.93 15.74 -5.32
N LYS A 160 6.19 16.41 -4.42
CA LYS A 160 6.41 17.81 -4.02
C LYS A 160 6.36 18.80 -5.19
N VAL A 161 5.62 18.47 -6.24
CA VAL A 161 5.38 19.30 -7.42
C VAL A 161 4.21 20.24 -7.16
N ASN A 162 4.36 21.53 -7.50
CA ASN A 162 3.26 22.49 -7.43
C ASN A 162 2.23 22.15 -8.53
N LEU A 163 1.01 21.80 -8.14
CA LEU A 163 -0.04 21.37 -9.06
C LEU A 163 -0.40 22.45 -10.09
N PHE A 164 -0.43 23.73 -9.69
CA PHE A 164 -0.79 24.82 -10.59
C PHE A 164 0.28 25.02 -11.66
N GLU A 165 1.55 25.08 -11.27
CA GLU A 165 2.68 25.19 -12.21
C GLU A 165 2.73 23.99 -13.15
N TYR A 166 2.57 22.79 -12.61
CA TYR A 166 2.52 21.56 -13.38
C TYR A 166 1.42 21.57 -14.44
N LEU A 167 0.18 21.86 -14.05
CA LEU A 167 -0.94 21.87 -14.98
C LEU A 167 -0.79 22.94 -16.04
N THR A 168 -0.31 24.14 -15.66
CA THR A 168 -0.06 25.23 -16.61
C THR A 168 0.95 24.82 -17.68
N ASP A 169 2.07 24.24 -17.26
CA ASP A 169 3.12 23.81 -18.17
C ASP A 169 2.66 22.65 -19.07
N VAL A 170 2.06 21.60 -18.47
CA VAL A 170 1.59 20.43 -19.24
C VAL A 170 0.50 20.80 -20.25
N ILE A 171 -0.44 21.65 -19.87
CA ILE A 171 -1.49 22.11 -20.80
C ILE A 171 -0.87 22.89 -21.96
N ASN A 172 0.06 23.81 -21.68
CA ASN A 172 0.72 24.58 -22.72
C ASN A 172 1.54 23.69 -23.66
N ARG A 173 2.32 22.75 -23.12
CA ARG A 173 3.13 21.82 -23.96
C ARG A 173 2.25 20.89 -24.80
N THR A 174 1.11 20.47 -24.28
CA THR A 174 0.25 19.50 -24.98
C THR A 174 -0.78 20.16 -25.93
N ALA A 175 -1.00 21.46 -25.82
CA ALA A 175 -1.99 22.19 -26.63
C ALA A 175 -1.80 22.03 -28.15
N GLU A 176 -0.54 21.92 -28.60
CA GLU A 176 -0.19 21.78 -29.99
C GLU A 176 0.06 20.33 -30.44
N TRP A 177 -0.11 19.36 -29.52
CA TRP A 177 0.18 17.98 -29.82
C TRP A 177 -0.91 17.35 -30.68
N GLN A 178 -0.49 16.53 -31.62
CA GLN A 178 -1.40 15.82 -32.51
C GLN A 178 -1.97 14.56 -31.83
N PRO A 179 -3.17 14.08 -32.23
CA PRO A 179 -3.79 12.89 -31.66
C PRO A 179 -2.93 11.61 -31.73
N ASN A 180 -1.98 11.56 -32.65
CA ASN A 180 -1.04 10.46 -32.83
C ASN A 180 0.32 10.65 -32.11
N THR A 181 0.41 11.62 -31.22
CA THR A 181 1.61 11.82 -30.42
C THR A 181 1.96 10.56 -29.63
N PRO A 182 3.21 10.07 -29.69
CA PRO A 182 3.63 8.85 -29.01
C PRO A 182 3.37 8.90 -27.50
N LEU A 183 2.89 7.81 -26.93
CA LEU A 183 2.57 7.69 -25.51
C LEU A 183 3.78 8.02 -24.60
N GLU A 184 4.99 7.75 -25.08
CA GLU A 184 6.22 8.02 -24.34
C GLU A 184 6.41 9.52 -24.04
N LYS A 185 6.00 10.42 -24.95
CA LYS A 185 6.00 11.86 -24.69
C LYS A 185 5.06 12.24 -23.54
N TYR A 186 3.88 11.63 -23.47
CA TYR A 186 2.96 11.86 -22.34
C TYR A 186 3.54 11.32 -21.03
N ARG A 187 4.24 10.17 -21.06
CA ARG A 187 4.89 9.60 -19.87
C ARG A 187 5.96 10.51 -19.28
N GLN A 188 6.68 11.27 -20.10
CA GLN A 188 7.68 12.23 -19.64
C GLN A 188 7.06 13.42 -18.91
N LEU A 189 5.77 13.69 -19.13
CA LEU A 189 5.03 14.75 -18.46
C LEU A 189 4.32 14.27 -17.19
N LEU A 190 4.42 13.00 -16.81
CA LEU A 190 3.83 12.53 -15.54
C LEU A 190 4.53 13.20 -14.35
N PRO A 191 3.81 13.51 -13.26
CA PRO A 191 4.34 14.30 -12.15
C PRO A 191 5.59 13.71 -11.47
N ASP A 192 5.82 12.40 -11.61
CA ASP A 192 7.00 11.70 -11.10
C ASP A 192 8.24 11.87 -12.00
N ARG A 193 8.06 12.36 -13.23
CA ARG A 193 9.12 12.57 -14.25
C ARG A 193 9.18 14.00 -14.76
N TRP A 194 8.20 14.80 -14.34
CA TRP A 194 8.07 16.16 -14.86
C TRP A 194 9.22 17.07 -14.41
N GLU A 195 9.85 17.68 -15.37
CA GLU A 195 10.80 18.78 -15.19
C GLU A 195 10.18 20.06 -15.76
N LYS A 196 10.22 21.13 -14.95
CA LYS A 196 9.74 22.43 -15.39
C LYS A 196 10.53 22.88 -16.63
N ALA A 197 9.84 23.32 -17.69
CA ALA A 197 10.53 23.93 -18.81
C ALA A 197 11.29 25.17 -18.29
N ASN A 198 12.57 25.21 -18.55
CA ASN A 198 13.33 26.44 -18.35
C ASN A 198 12.87 27.44 -19.42
N ASP A 199 12.35 28.58 -19.00
CA ASP A 199 12.01 29.71 -19.86
C ASP A 199 13.25 30.24 -20.56
#